data_7de80a8a1a7be1ee22455944cb1a04ba
#
_entry.id   7de80a8a1a7be1ee22455944cb1a04ba
#
_cell.length_a   1.000
_cell.length_b   1.000
_cell.length_c   1.000
_cell.angle_alpha   90.00
_cell.angle_beta   90.00
_cell.angle_gamma   90.00
#
_symmetry.space_group_name_H-M   'P 1'
#
loop_
_entity.id
_entity.type
_entity.pdbx_description
1 polymer ?
#
loop_
_entity_poly.entity_id
_entity_poly.type
_entity_poly.pdbx_seq_one_letter_code
_entity_poly.pdbx_strand_id
1 'polypeptide(L)'
;MTLVTDRREGGWPGPFEIETCIIPRMRGILWSTIALGSLWLISAAKGGQQVQSPQPEKSKPPVKMEPRGRIVGIGGVFFKSANRDQMREWYAKHLGLADKGEGVMLPWREHDDPQKEHVTVWTIFPASTKYLDPSPAPFMINYIVDDLDALLDRLKQEGVKIDDKRMNESYGRFAWIYDSDGNKIELWQPLPAKP
;
A
#
# COMPACT_ATOMS: atom_id res chain seq x y z
N MET A 1 31.89 34.87 -16.81
CA MET A 1 30.70 34.96 -15.92
C MET A 1 29.94 33.65 -16.11
N THR A 2 30.30 32.65 -15.29
CA THR A 2 29.91 31.26 -15.49
C THR A 2 28.82 30.95 -14.48
N LEU A 3 27.60 30.68 -14.96
CA LEU A 3 26.48 30.26 -14.16
C LEU A 3 26.69 28.80 -13.74
N VAL A 4 26.96 28.59 -12.47
CA VAL A 4 26.94 27.27 -11.82
C VAL A 4 25.48 26.92 -11.57
N THR A 5 24.94 26.00 -12.36
CA THR A 5 23.65 25.38 -12.06
C THR A 5 23.84 24.33 -10.99
N ASP A 6 23.42 24.61 -9.78
CA ASP A 6 23.30 23.67 -8.68
C ASP A 6 22.26 22.59 -9.06
N ARG A 7 22.76 21.41 -9.48
CA ARG A 7 21.96 20.22 -9.67
C ARG A 7 21.93 19.49 -8.35
N ARG A 8 20.84 19.63 -7.61
CA ARG A 8 20.56 18.80 -6.45
C ARG A 8 20.52 17.34 -6.86
N GLU A 9 21.54 16.61 -6.44
CA GLU A 9 21.69 15.20 -6.71
C GLU A 9 20.66 14.39 -5.94
N GLY A 10 19.84 13.61 -6.66
CA GLY A 10 19.36 12.28 -6.26
C GLY A 10 18.47 12.17 -5.03
N GLY A 11 17.69 13.18 -4.68
CA GLY A 11 16.54 13.02 -3.78
C GLY A 11 15.32 12.53 -4.55
N TRP A 12 14.47 11.78 -3.89
CA TRP A 12 13.10 11.54 -4.33
C TRP A 12 12.49 12.87 -4.79
N PRO A 13 11.77 12.91 -5.92
CA PRO A 13 10.96 14.08 -6.23
C PRO A 13 10.05 14.35 -5.03
N GLY A 14 9.92 15.60 -4.65
CA GLY A 14 9.19 16.05 -3.46
C GLY A 14 7.76 15.54 -3.37
N PRO A 15 7.01 15.94 -2.34
CA PRO A 15 5.79 15.28 -1.93
C PRO A 15 4.84 15.12 -3.11
N PHE A 16 4.41 13.86 -3.34
CA PHE A 16 3.31 13.58 -4.25
C PHE A 16 2.10 14.35 -3.73
N GLU A 17 1.75 15.46 -4.35
CA GLU A 17 0.43 16.03 -4.22
C GLU A 17 -0.54 15.01 -4.83
N ILE A 18 -1.16 14.21 -3.97
CA ILE A 18 -2.30 13.41 -4.35
C ILE A 18 -3.44 14.40 -4.58
N GLU A 19 -3.47 14.97 -5.80
CA GLU A 19 -4.71 15.59 -6.26
C GLU A 19 -5.80 14.55 -6.15
N THR A 20 -6.75 14.87 -5.31
CA THR A 20 -7.95 14.08 -5.02
C THR A 20 -8.56 13.64 -6.35
N CYS A 21 -8.36 12.39 -6.71
CA CYS A 21 -9.05 11.77 -7.82
C CYS A 21 -10.53 11.75 -7.45
N ILE A 22 -11.28 12.75 -7.95
CA ILE A 22 -12.72 12.89 -7.78
C ILE A 22 -13.36 11.69 -8.46
N ILE A 23 -13.81 10.74 -7.67
CA ILE A 23 -14.66 9.63 -8.12
C ILE A 23 -15.95 10.25 -8.63
N PRO A 24 -16.35 10.08 -9.90
CA PRO A 24 -17.64 10.55 -10.38
C PRO A 24 -18.76 9.81 -9.64
N ARG A 25 -19.52 10.56 -8.88
CA ARG A 25 -20.69 10.13 -8.13
C ARG A 25 -21.71 9.56 -9.11
N MET A 26 -21.83 8.25 -9.21
CA MET A 26 -22.88 7.61 -9.99
C MET A 26 -24.23 7.98 -9.40
N ARG A 27 -25.00 8.77 -10.17
CA ARG A 27 -26.38 9.16 -9.89
C ARG A 27 -27.26 7.92 -9.89
N GLY A 28 -28.03 7.78 -8.81
CA GLY A 28 -28.95 6.68 -8.59
C GLY A 28 -29.96 6.46 -9.71
N ILE A 29 -30.14 5.23 -10.08
CA ILE A 29 -31.22 4.74 -10.91
C ILE A 29 -32.44 4.53 -10.00
N LEU A 30 -33.44 5.35 -10.16
CA LEU A 30 -34.76 5.16 -9.55
C LEU A 30 -35.41 3.87 -10.10
N TRP A 31 -35.63 2.91 -9.24
CA TRP A 31 -36.50 1.77 -9.54
C TRP A 31 -37.91 2.12 -9.11
N SER A 32 -38.81 2.24 -10.13
CA SER A 32 -40.25 2.39 -9.94
C SER A 32 -40.81 1.06 -9.45
N THR A 33 -41.40 1.06 -8.27
CA THR A 33 -42.15 -0.07 -7.73
C THR A 33 -43.57 -0.06 -8.30
N ILE A 34 -43.92 -1.06 -9.08
CA ILE A 34 -45.30 -1.35 -9.49
C ILE A 34 -45.94 -2.18 -8.37
N ALA A 35 -46.93 -1.60 -7.70
CA ALA A 35 -47.75 -2.28 -6.72
C ALA A 35 -48.82 -3.12 -7.44
N LEU A 36 -48.82 -4.43 -7.29
CA LEU A 36 -49.92 -5.31 -7.58
C LEU A 36 -50.45 -5.88 -6.28
N GLY A 37 -51.68 -5.48 -5.97
CA GLY A 37 -52.41 -5.94 -4.81
C GLY A 37 -52.81 -7.40 -4.93
N SER A 38 -52.64 -8.12 -3.86
CA SER A 38 -53.28 -9.43 -3.66
C SER A 38 -53.88 -9.48 -2.27
N LEU A 39 -55.20 -9.52 -2.29
CA LEU A 39 -56.10 -9.72 -1.15
C LEU A 39 -55.90 -11.14 -0.60
N TRP A 40 -55.45 -11.30 0.64
CA TRP A 40 -55.45 -12.60 1.34
C TRP A 40 -56.25 -12.52 2.63
N LEU A 41 -57.16 -13.44 2.74
CA LEU A 41 -58.16 -13.66 3.78
C LEU A 41 -57.49 -13.87 5.17
N ILE A 42 -58.08 -13.23 6.18
CA ILE A 42 -57.78 -13.38 7.58
C ILE A 42 -58.32 -14.76 8.06
N SER A 43 -57.41 -15.66 8.45
CA SER A 43 -57.75 -16.84 9.21
C SER A 43 -57.18 -16.67 10.62
N ALA A 44 -58.09 -16.55 11.59
CA ALA A 44 -57.71 -16.43 13.01
C ALA A 44 -57.33 -17.80 13.54
N ALA A 45 -56.05 -18.03 13.75
CA ALA A 45 -55.55 -19.15 14.53
C ALA A 45 -55.00 -18.61 15.90
N LYS A 46 -55.67 -18.96 16.99
CA LYS A 46 -55.18 -18.82 18.36
C LYS A 46 -53.97 -19.75 18.53
N GLY A 47 -52.79 -19.23 18.54
CA GLY A 47 -51.52 -19.96 18.81
C GLY A 47 -50.78 -19.29 19.94
N GLY A 48 -50.51 -20.04 21.01
CA GLY A 48 -49.86 -19.57 22.22
C GLY A 48 -48.49 -18.96 21.97
N GLN A 49 -48.21 -17.87 22.66
CA GLN A 49 -46.86 -17.26 22.74
C GLN A 49 -45.90 -18.24 23.41
N GLN A 50 -45.08 -18.91 22.64
CA GLN A 50 -43.85 -19.52 23.16
C GLN A 50 -42.91 -18.40 23.53
N VAL A 51 -42.66 -18.22 24.81
CA VAL A 51 -41.59 -17.41 25.36
C VAL A 51 -40.29 -18.09 24.95
N GLN A 52 -39.67 -17.59 23.92
CA GLN A 52 -38.34 -18.02 23.46
C GLN A 52 -37.33 -17.55 24.51
N SER A 53 -36.74 -18.49 25.24
CA SER A 53 -35.63 -18.22 26.14
C SER A 53 -34.50 -17.56 25.37
N PRO A 54 -33.82 -16.53 25.94
CA PRO A 54 -32.69 -15.89 25.27
C PRO A 54 -31.59 -16.94 25.00
N GLN A 55 -31.28 -17.20 23.76
CA GLN A 55 -30.12 -18.02 23.41
C GLN A 55 -28.87 -17.28 23.90
N PRO A 56 -27.94 -17.98 24.57
CA PRO A 56 -26.68 -17.37 24.95
C PRO A 56 -25.99 -16.85 23.71
N GLU A 57 -25.72 -15.55 23.70
CA GLU A 57 -24.96 -14.87 22.66
C GLU A 57 -23.63 -15.62 22.50
N LYS A 58 -23.43 -16.22 21.30
CA LYS A 58 -22.17 -16.89 20.97
C LYS A 58 -21.07 -15.84 21.10
N SER A 59 -20.32 -15.90 22.18
CA SER A 59 -19.13 -15.06 22.36
C SER A 59 -18.26 -15.17 21.11
N LYS A 60 -17.99 -14.04 20.46
CA LYS A 60 -17.03 -13.97 19.37
C LYS A 60 -15.74 -14.64 19.85
N PRO A 61 -15.13 -15.53 19.03
CA PRO A 61 -13.86 -16.12 19.39
C PRO A 61 -12.86 -14.97 19.65
N PRO A 62 -11.94 -15.15 20.62
CA PRO A 62 -10.97 -14.12 20.95
C PRO A 62 -10.22 -13.75 19.67
N VAL A 63 -10.20 -12.44 19.35
CA VAL A 63 -9.42 -11.92 18.22
C VAL A 63 -7.97 -12.26 18.50
N LYS A 64 -7.43 -13.22 17.75
CA LYS A 64 -6.00 -13.55 17.79
C LYS A 64 -5.26 -12.27 17.36
N MET A 65 -4.66 -11.57 18.31
CA MET A 65 -3.81 -10.42 18.00
C MET A 65 -2.61 -10.95 17.21
N GLU A 66 -2.63 -10.69 15.91
CA GLU A 66 -1.47 -10.97 15.07
C GLU A 66 -0.29 -10.09 15.55
N PRO A 67 0.93 -10.63 15.58
CA PRO A 67 2.08 -9.85 15.99
C PRO A 67 2.22 -8.61 15.10
N ARG A 68 2.45 -7.44 15.72
CA ARG A 68 2.73 -6.20 15.01
C ARG A 68 4.08 -6.27 14.28
N GLY A 69 4.27 -5.43 13.29
CA GLY A 69 5.49 -5.40 12.50
C GLY A 69 5.52 -6.50 11.45
N ARG A 70 4.40 -6.68 10.74
CA ARG A 70 4.28 -7.62 9.61
C ARG A 70 4.49 -6.90 8.30
N ILE A 71 4.98 -7.65 7.31
CA ILE A 71 4.93 -7.24 5.92
C ILE A 71 3.48 -7.38 5.45
N VAL A 72 2.91 -6.29 4.93
CA VAL A 72 1.55 -6.23 4.37
C VAL A 72 1.58 -6.55 2.88
N GLY A 73 2.58 -6.03 2.17
CA GLY A 73 2.72 -6.23 0.74
C GLY A 73 3.95 -5.53 0.15
N ILE A 74 4.02 -5.49 -1.16
CA ILE A 74 5.09 -4.81 -1.88
C ILE A 74 4.68 -3.36 -2.12
N GLY A 75 5.44 -2.42 -1.53
CA GLY A 75 5.26 -0.99 -1.69
C GLY A 75 6.06 -0.41 -2.85
N GLY A 76 7.12 -1.08 -3.29
CA GLY A 76 7.91 -0.62 -4.42
C GLY A 76 8.80 -1.68 -5.05
N VAL A 77 9.01 -1.56 -6.35
CA VAL A 77 9.98 -2.33 -7.14
C VAL A 77 10.88 -1.35 -7.84
N PHE A 78 12.12 -1.30 -7.42
CA PHE A 78 13.12 -0.34 -7.89
C PHE A 78 14.30 -1.05 -8.54
N PHE A 79 14.75 -0.58 -9.68
CA PHE A 79 15.94 -1.13 -10.31
C PHE A 79 16.74 -0.06 -11.05
N LYS A 80 18.04 -0.33 -11.26
CA LYS A 80 18.98 0.56 -11.94
C LYS A 80 19.11 0.17 -13.41
N SER A 81 19.26 1.17 -14.29
CA SER A 81 19.58 0.94 -15.70
C SER A 81 20.58 1.96 -16.22
N ALA A 82 21.56 1.50 -16.98
CA ALA A 82 22.47 2.36 -17.73
C ALA A 82 21.74 3.13 -18.86
N ASN A 83 20.66 2.52 -19.40
CA ASN A 83 19.85 3.07 -20.47
C ASN A 83 18.43 3.36 -19.97
N ARG A 84 18.32 4.10 -18.85
CA ARG A 84 17.04 4.32 -18.15
C ARG A 84 15.92 4.77 -19.07
N ASP A 85 16.16 5.78 -19.90
CA ASP A 85 15.09 6.38 -20.72
C ASP A 85 14.62 5.41 -21.80
N GLN A 86 15.54 4.71 -22.47
CA GLN A 86 15.18 3.66 -23.43
C GLN A 86 14.39 2.52 -22.77
N MET A 87 14.76 2.15 -21.54
CA MET A 87 14.04 1.13 -20.80
C MET A 87 12.64 1.60 -20.39
N ARG A 88 12.48 2.85 -19.96
CA ARG A 88 11.16 3.46 -19.67
C ARG A 88 10.26 3.47 -20.92
N GLU A 89 10.80 3.85 -22.07
CA GLU A 89 10.06 3.81 -23.34
C GLU A 89 9.64 2.38 -23.70
N TRP A 90 10.52 1.40 -23.49
CA TRP A 90 10.20 -0.01 -23.74
C TRP A 90 9.04 -0.49 -22.86
N TYR A 91 9.09 -0.22 -21.53
CA TYR A 91 8.04 -0.60 -20.60
C TYR A 91 6.73 0.13 -20.88
N ALA A 92 6.78 1.41 -21.23
CA ALA A 92 5.59 2.17 -21.62
C ALA A 92 4.94 1.57 -22.86
N LYS A 93 5.74 1.28 -23.90
CA LYS A 93 5.26 0.77 -25.18
C LYS A 93 4.71 -0.65 -25.09
N HIS A 94 5.39 -1.55 -24.38
CA HIS A 94 5.09 -2.97 -24.43
C HIS A 94 4.22 -3.45 -23.25
N LEU A 95 4.30 -2.79 -22.10
CA LEU A 95 3.59 -3.18 -20.89
C LEU A 95 2.64 -2.10 -20.35
N GLY A 96 2.57 -0.93 -21.00
CA GLY A 96 1.71 0.16 -20.54
C GLY A 96 2.22 0.87 -19.26
N LEU A 97 3.45 0.57 -18.81
CA LEU A 97 4.04 1.19 -17.62
C LEU A 97 4.71 2.52 -18.01
N ALA A 98 3.90 3.55 -18.18
CA ALA A 98 4.33 4.88 -18.59
C ALA A 98 4.80 5.71 -17.38
N ASP A 99 6.10 5.63 -17.07
CA ASP A 99 6.74 6.45 -16.03
C ASP A 99 7.06 7.85 -16.55
N LYS A 100 6.40 8.87 -16.02
CA LYS A 100 6.56 10.28 -16.38
C LYS A 100 7.65 11.00 -15.56
N GLY A 101 8.41 10.28 -14.77
CA GLY A 101 9.48 10.83 -13.92
C GLY A 101 9.32 10.52 -12.44
N GLU A 102 8.15 10.11 -12.02
CA GLU A 102 7.77 9.84 -10.63
C GLU A 102 7.57 8.36 -10.32
N GLY A 103 7.81 7.49 -11.31
CA GLY A 103 7.48 6.08 -11.25
C GLY A 103 6.05 5.80 -11.73
N VAL A 104 5.70 4.53 -11.80
CA VAL A 104 4.35 4.06 -12.11
C VAL A 104 3.71 3.56 -10.82
N MET A 105 2.53 4.06 -10.51
CA MET A 105 1.77 3.63 -9.35
C MET A 105 0.79 2.53 -9.72
N LEU A 106 0.92 1.38 -9.09
CA LEU A 106 0.08 0.21 -9.29
C LEU A 106 -0.78 0.01 -8.05
N PRO A 107 -2.05 0.47 -8.04
CA PRO A 107 -2.93 0.36 -6.88
C PRO A 107 -3.39 -1.08 -6.66
N TRP A 108 -3.52 -1.47 -5.41
CA TRP A 108 -4.06 -2.76 -5.00
C TRP A 108 -4.75 -2.67 -3.64
N ARG A 109 -5.47 -3.71 -3.24
CA ARG A 109 -6.20 -3.78 -1.96
C ARG A 109 -5.78 -5.01 -1.18
N GLU A 110 -5.81 -4.91 0.14
CA GLU A 110 -5.57 -6.07 0.99
C GLU A 110 -6.64 -7.14 0.76
N HIS A 111 -6.21 -8.41 0.74
CA HIS A 111 -7.13 -9.53 0.54
C HIS A 111 -8.13 -9.64 1.70
N ASP A 112 -7.65 -9.49 2.94
CA ASP A 112 -8.44 -9.67 4.15
C ASP A 112 -9.22 -8.41 4.55
N ASP A 113 -8.84 -7.24 4.03
CA ASP A 113 -9.53 -5.97 4.22
C ASP A 113 -9.55 -5.13 2.94
N PRO A 114 -10.50 -5.41 2.02
CA PRO A 114 -10.55 -4.71 0.73
C PRO A 114 -10.85 -3.20 0.81
N GLN A 115 -11.12 -2.66 2.00
CA GLN A 115 -11.26 -1.22 2.19
C GLN A 115 -9.89 -0.51 2.32
N LYS A 116 -8.83 -1.28 2.61
CA LYS A 116 -7.47 -0.75 2.64
C LYS A 116 -6.85 -0.79 1.27
N GLU A 117 -6.61 0.40 0.74
CA GLU A 117 -5.91 0.59 -0.52
C GLU A 117 -4.43 0.85 -0.27
N HIS A 118 -3.61 0.26 -1.12
CA HIS A 118 -2.17 0.44 -1.15
C HIS A 118 -1.71 0.71 -2.58
N VAL A 119 -0.46 1.08 -2.71
CA VAL A 119 0.18 1.28 -4.01
C VAL A 119 1.54 0.59 -4.03
N THR A 120 1.86 -0.03 -5.15
CA THR A 120 3.23 -0.46 -5.46
C THR A 120 3.83 0.55 -6.45
N VAL A 121 4.91 1.20 -6.04
CA VAL A 121 5.65 2.14 -6.89
C VAL A 121 6.67 1.35 -7.72
N TRP A 122 6.51 1.37 -9.03
CA TRP A 122 7.47 0.78 -9.96
C TRP A 122 8.32 1.89 -10.58
N THR A 123 9.65 1.82 -10.46
CA THR A 123 10.51 2.86 -11.05
C THR A 123 11.89 2.36 -11.46
N ILE A 124 12.48 3.03 -12.45
CA ILE A 124 13.82 2.78 -12.95
C ILE A 124 14.71 3.96 -12.57
N PHE A 125 15.73 3.69 -11.76
CA PHE A 125 16.77 4.66 -11.44
C PHE A 125 17.90 4.66 -12.48
N PRO A 126 18.63 5.77 -12.65
CA PRO A 126 19.86 5.75 -13.43
C PRO A 126 20.90 4.84 -12.75
N ALA A 127 21.80 4.25 -13.53
CA ALA A 127 22.86 3.39 -12.98
C ALA A 127 23.75 4.09 -11.94
N SER A 128 23.87 5.41 -12.04
CA SER A 128 24.66 6.25 -11.12
C SER A 128 23.98 6.51 -9.77
N THR A 129 22.73 6.05 -9.59
CA THR A 129 22.01 6.29 -8.32
C THR A 129 22.77 5.73 -7.11
N LYS A 130 22.78 6.49 -6.04
CA LYS A 130 23.31 6.08 -4.72
C LYS A 130 22.21 5.55 -3.79
N TYR A 131 20.97 5.55 -4.24
CA TYR A 131 19.83 5.18 -3.42
C TYR A 131 19.89 3.73 -2.95
N LEU A 132 20.41 2.84 -3.80
CA LEU A 132 20.55 1.42 -3.51
C LEU A 132 21.87 1.08 -2.79
N ASP A 133 22.79 2.03 -2.64
CA ASP A 133 24.07 1.76 -1.97
C ASP A 133 23.87 1.38 -0.48
N PRO A 134 24.75 0.56 0.06
CA PRO A 134 25.91 -0.09 -0.54
C PRO A 134 25.62 -1.44 -1.23
N SER A 135 24.33 -1.79 -1.47
CA SER A 135 23.94 -3.04 -2.13
C SER A 135 24.55 -3.15 -3.54
N PRO A 136 25.19 -4.29 -3.89
CA PRO A 136 25.64 -4.54 -5.24
C PRO A 136 24.51 -4.87 -6.21
N ALA A 137 23.32 -5.22 -5.68
CA ALA A 137 22.17 -5.60 -6.50
C ALA A 137 21.71 -4.44 -7.40
N PRO A 138 21.30 -4.73 -8.64
CA PRO A 138 20.75 -3.72 -9.52
C PRO A 138 19.29 -3.38 -9.20
N PHE A 139 18.72 -3.94 -8.15
CA PHE A 139 17.34 -3.73 -7.72
C PHE A 139 17.23 -3.56 -6.20
N MET A 140 16.11 -3.02 -5.75
CA MET A 140 15.70 -2.98 -4.35
C MET A 140 14.18 -3.14 -4.28
N ILE A 141 13.72 -3.95 -3.33
CA ILE A 141 12.29 -4.09 -3.03
C ILE A 141 11.95 -3.24 -1.82
N ASN A 142 10.85 -2.50 -1.93
CA ASN A 142 10.22 -1.83 -0.80
C ASN A 142 9.06 -2.70 -0.32
N TYR A 143 8.99 -2.94 0.98
CA TYR A 143 7.89 -3.65 1.62
C TYR A 143 7.06 -2.69 2.48
N ILE A 144 5.74 -2.75 2.32
CA ILE A 144 4.80 -2.07 3.24
C ILE A 144 4.75 -2.86 4.54
N VAL A 145 4.82 -2.15 5.66
CA VAL A 145 4.74 -2.73 7.00
C VAL A 145 3.65 -2.05 7.82
N ASP A 146 2.98 -2.81 8.69
CA ASP A 146 1.90 -2.30 9.54
C ASP A 146 2.41 -1.53 10.77
N ASP A 147 3.59 -1.91 11.29
CA ASP A 147 4.26 -1.25 12.43
C ASP A 147 5.78 -1.35 12.28
N LEU A 148 6.39 -0.25 11.80
CA LEU A 148 7.81 -0.21 11.49
C LEU A 148 8.69 -0.36 12.74
N ASP A 149 8.29 0.27 13.85
CA ASP A 149 9.08 0.21 15.09
C ASP A 149 9.09 -1.21 15.66
N ALA A 150 7.92 -1.86 15.75
CA ALA A 150 7.82 -3.24 16.21
C ALA A 150 8.61 -4.22 15.33
N LEU A 151 8.61 -4.00 14.01
CA LEU A 151 9.43 -4.80 13.08
C LEU A 151 10.92 -4.59 13.32
N LEU A 152 11.37 -3.35 13.42
CA LEU A 152 12.79 -3.02 13.60
C LEU A 152 13.33 -3.53 14.94
N ASP A 153 12.54 -3.44 16.01
CA ASP A 153 12.91 -3.98 17.34
C ASP A 153 13.11 -5.50 17.29
N ARG A 154 12.21 -6.21 16.61
CA ARG A 154 12.33 -7.66 16.41
C ARG A 154 13.56 -8.01 15.57
N LEU A 155 13.76 -7.36 14.42
CA LEU A 155 14.89 -7.59 13.52
C LEU A 155 16.23 -7.31 14.22
N LYS A 156 16.28 -6.30 15.09
CA LYS A 156 17.45 -6.00 15.91
C LYS A 156 17.78 -7.13 16.88
N GLN A 157 16.77 -7.70 17.55
CA GLN A 157 16.93 -8.85 18.45
C GLN A 157 17.38 -10.10 17.70
N GLU A 158 16.93 -10.26 16.44
CA GLU A 158 17.31 -11.36 15.55
C GLU A 158 18.70 -11.15 14.91
N GLY A 159 19.36 -10.01 15.15
CA GLY A 159 20.70 -9.71 14.63
C GLY A 159 20.73 -9.31 13.16
N VAL A 160 19.58 -8.91 12.59
CA VAL A 160 19.51 -8.41 11.21
C VAL A 160 20.24 -7.07 11.11
N LYS A 161 21.05 -6.91 10.07
CA LYS A 161 21.72 -5.64 9.79
C LYS A 161 20.69 -4.58 9.38
N ILE A 162 20.58 -3.54 10.20
CA ILE A 162 19.70 -2.39 9.98
C ILE A 162 20.55 -1.18 9.64
N ASP A 163 20.17 -0.42 8.60
CA ASP A 163 20.81 0.85 8.25
C ASP A 163 20.54 1.91 9.34
N ASP A 164 21.49 2.79 9.62
CA ASP A 164 21.31 3.88 10.59
C ASP A 164 20.37 4.97 10.06
N LYS A 165 20.23 5.08 8.74
CA LYS A 165 19.38 6.06 8.09
C LYS A 165 17.91 5.76 8.38
N ARG A 166 17.17 6.84 8.68
CA ARG A 166 15.70 6.85 8.78
C ARG A 166 15.18 8.01 7.97
N MET A 167 13.99 7.84 7.42
CA MET A 167 13.31 8.91 6.70
C MET A 167 11.85 8.98 7.16
N ASN A 168 11.39 10.22 7.45
CA ASN A 168 10.00 10.49 7.84
C ASN A 168 9.48 11.55 6.88
N GLU A 169 8.52 11.13 6.06
CA GLU A 169 7.89 11.96 5.03
C GLU A 169 6.40 12.15 5.32
N SER A 170 5.78 13.07 4.62
CA SER A 170 4.34 13.35 4.78
C SER A 170 3.44 12.16 4.41
N TYR A 171 3.96 11.16 3.71
CA TYR A 171 3.27 9.96 3.24
C TYR A 171 3.73 8.67 3.91
N GLY A 172 4.72 8.71 4.80
CA GLY A 172 5.16 7.53 5.52
C GLY A 172 6.51 7.63 6.19
N ARG A 173 6.84 6.55 6.90
CA ARG A 173 8.11 6.36 7.60
C ARG A 173 8.89 5.25 6.92
N PHE A 174 10.22 5.41 6.80
CA PHE A 174 11.09 4.50 6.07
C PHE A 174 12.30 4.11 6.90
N ALA A 175 12.71 2.86 6.71
CA ALA A 175 13.95 2.31 7.21
C ALA A 175 14.53 1.34 6.17
N TRP A 176 15.81 1.03 6.29
CA TRP A 176 16.48 0.07 5.40
C TRP A 176 17.14 -1.03 6.22
N ILE A 177 17.10 -2.21 5.67
CA ILE A 177 17.76 -3.40 6.22
C ILE A 177 18.54 -4.10 5.10
N TYR A 178 19.34 -5.10 5.48
CA TYR A 178 20.10 -5.91 4.52
C TYR A 178 19.80 -7.38 4.76
N ASP A 179 19.56 -8.12 3.69
CA ASP A 179 19.43 -9.57 3.77
C ASP A 179 20.79 -10.26 3.91
N SER A 180 20.79 -11.61 3.96
CA SER A 180 22.00 -12.41 4.11
C SER A 180 23.02 -12.26 2.99
N ASP A 181 22.56 -11.86 1.81
CA ASP A 181 23.41 -11.62 0.64
C ASP A 181 23.86 -10.16 0.52
N GLY A 182 23.43 -9.30 1.46
CA GLY A 182 23.73 -7.88 1.46
C GLY A 182 22.86 -7.03 0.55
N ASN A 183 21.77 -7.59 0.03
CA ASN A 183 20.81 -6.78 -0.73
C ASN A 183 20.10 -5.82 0.22
N LYS A 184 20.00 -4.56 -0.22
CA LYS A 184 19.28 -3.53 0.52
C LYS A 184 17.78 -3.69 0.30
N ILE A 185 17.05 -3.64 1.39
CA ILE A 185 15.58 -3.72 1.42
C ILE A 185 15.07 -2.45 2.07
N GLU A 186 14.04 -1.85 1.50
CA GLU A 186 13.35 -0.70 2.08
C GLU A 186 12.08 -1.16 2.77
N LEU A 187 11.87 -0.68 3.98
CA LEU A 187 10.66 -0.89 4.78
C LEU A 187 9.89 0.42 4.84
N TRP A 188 8.63 0.39 4.49
CA TRP A 188 7.76 1.55 4.44
C TRP A 188 6.51 1.34 5.27
N GLN A 189 6.30 2.18 6.28
CA GLN A 189 5.04 2.30 6.98
C GLN A 189 4.30 3.53 6.45
N PRO A 190 3.24 3.37 5.63
CA PRO A 190 2.41 4.47 5.19
C PRO A 190 1.76 5.19 6.37
N LEU A 191 1.59 6.50 6.28
CA LEU A 191 0.74 7.22 7.21
C LEU A 191 -0.74 6.97 6.86
N PRO A 192 -1.64 6.97 7.88
CA PRO A 192 -3.07 6.92 7.63
C PRO A 192 -3.49 8.03 6.66
N ALA A 193 -4.38 7.70 5.72
CA ALA A 193 -4.97 8.71 4.86
C ALA A 193 -5.59 9.82 5.74
N LYS A 194 -5.29 11.09 5.43
CA LYS A 194 -5.95 12.20 6.12
C LYS A 194 -7.45 12.12 5.82
N PRO A 195 -8.32 12.28 6.84
CA PRO A 195 -9.76 12.25 6.65
C PRO A 195 -10.26 13.38 5.74
#